data_b17c1a7de0dd302d26d443ca29f2727d
#
_entry.id   b17c1a7de0dd302d26d443ca29f2727d
#
_cell.length_a   1.000
_cell.length_b   1.000
_cell.length_c   1.000
_cell.angle_alpha   90.00
_cell.angle_beta   90.00
_cell.angle_gamma   90.00
#
_symmetry.space_group_name_H-M   'P 1'
#
loop_
_entity.id
_entity.type
_entity.pdbx_description
1 polymer ?
#
loop_
_entity_poly.entity_id
_entity_poly.type
_entity_poly.pdbx_seq_one_letter_code
_entity_poly.pdbx_strand_id
1 'polypeptide(L)'
;MTNVWNGMVIFSTTIIWTLLLVSIALVTFGYIYYLKWAKTPLPQLDDQHALFVTIMVPAHNEGIVIVKTVQALLNFNYPHDRYEIIVINDNSDDNSAELLANLQKENPTRSFKVINTDSVTGGKGKSNALNIGFKSAIGDVIAIYDADNTPEPNALRYLVAELEQNDEYGAVIGKFRTRNKDVNLLTRFI
;
A
#
# COMPACT_ATOMS: atom_id res chain seq x y z
N MET A 1 29.70 -19.30 46.88
CA MET A 1 29.73 -18.71 45.51
C MET A 1 29.17 -19.69 44.45
N THR A 2 29.45 -20.97 44.50
CA THR A 2 28.97 -21.99 43.52
C THR A 2 27.44 -22.09 43.41
N ASN A 3 26.70 -21.99 44.52
CA ASN A 3 25.21 -22.12 44.50
C ASN A 3 24.52 -20.93 43.83
N VAL A 4 25.04 -19.71 43.98
CA VAL A 4 24.47 -18.52 43.34
C VAL A 4 24.69 -18.59 41.82
N TRP A 5 25.88 -18.99 41.40
CA TRP A 5 26.25 -19.15 40.01
C TRP A 5 25.36 -20.20 39.30
N ASN A 6 25.21 -21.36 39.95
CA ASN A 6 24.32 -22.42 39.42
C ASN A 6 22.85 -21.96 39.33
N GLY A 7 22.37 -21.18 40.31
CA GLY A 7 21.06 -20.60 40.28
C GLY A 7 20.87 -19.65 39.10
N MET A 8 21.84 -18.78 38.81
CA MET A 8 21.79 -17.88 37.65
C MET A 8 21.79 -18.62 36.32
N VAL A 9 22.62 -19.69 36.21
CA VAL A 9 22.65 -20.52 34.99
C VAL A 9 21.32 -21.21 34.76
N ILE A 10 20.73 -21.84 35.78
CA ILE A 10 19.44 -22.50 35.67
C ILE A 10 18.35 -21.48 35.28
N PHE A 11 18.33 -20.32 35.94
CA PHE A 11 17.36 -19.27 35.62
C PHE A 11 17.45 -18.78 34.17
N SER A 12 18.64 -18.44 33.70
CA SER A 12 18.87 -17.99 32.33
C SER A 12 18.52 -19.07 31.29
N THR A 13 18.92 -20.31 31.58
CA THR A 13 18.59 -21.44 30.68
C THR A 13 17.08 -21.65 30.59
N THR A 14 16.37 -21.57 31.71
CA THR A 14 14.90 -21.70 31.74
C THR A 14 14.24 -20.61 30.89
N ILE A 15 14.70 -19.35 31.01
CA ILE A 15 14.18 -18.26 30.20
C ILE A 15 14.41 -18.52 28.71
N ILE A 16 15.62 -18.92 28.32
CA ILE A 16 15.97 -19.20 26.92
C ILE A 16 15.06 -20.29 26.36
N TRP A 17 14.89 -21.39 27.08
CA TRP A 17 14.01 -22.49 26.63
C TRP A 17 12.55 -22.07 26.56
N THR A 18 12.07 -21.29 27.50
CA THR A 18 10.69 -20.77 27.47
C THR A 18 10.47 -19.87 26.25
N LEU A 19 11.38 -18.93 25.99
CA LEU A 19 11.31 -18.07 24.81
C LEU A 19 11.37 -18.85 23.50
N LEU A 20 12.22 -19.88 23.44
CA LEU A 20 12.32 -20.76 22.27
C LEU A 20 11.01 -21.51 22.01
N LEU A 21 10.41 -22.09 23.04
CA LEU A 21 9.13 -22.81 22.93
C LEU A 21 8.00 -21.87 22.50
N VAL A 22 7.91 -20.70 23.08
CA VAL A 22 6.95 -19.66 22.68
C VAL A 22 7.14 -19.27 21.20
N SER A 23 8.38 -19.04 20.79
CA SER A 23 8.69 -18.71 19.39
C SER A 23 8.31 -19.82 18.43
N ILE A 24 8.61 -21.07 18.75
CA ILE A 24 8.21 -22.22 17.94
C ILE A 24 6.67 -22.31 17.85
N ALA A 25 5.96 -22.13 18.95
CA ALA A 25 4.51 -22.15 18.98
C ALA A 25 3.92 -21.03 18.08
N LEU A 26 4.41 -19.80 18.22
CA LEU A 26 3.96 -18.65 17.41
C LEU A 26 4.19 -18.89 15.91
N VAL A 27 5.37 -19.37 15.52
CA VAL A 27 5.67 -19.71 14.12
C VAL A 27 4.75 -20.81 13.60
N THR A 28 4.55 -21.86 14.40
CA THR A 28 3.71 -23.00 14.01
C THR A 28 2.25 -22.57 13.84
N PHE A 29 1.68 -21.87 14.81
CA PHE A 29 0.31 -21.37 14.72
C PHE A 29 0.15 -20.34 13.59
N GLY A 30 1.13 -19.45 13.41
CA GLY A 30 1.16 -18.49 12.29
C GLY A 30 1.18 -19.21 10.94
N TYR A 31 1.96 -20.29 10.81
CA TYR A 31 2.02 -21.09 9.59
C TYR A 31 0.70 -21.83 9.31
N ILE A 32 0.10 -22.44 10.34
CA ILE A 32 -1.22 -23.10 10.21
C ILE A 32 -2.29 -22.09 9.79
N TYR A 33 -2.29 -20.90 10.40
CA TYR A 33 -3.19 -19.81 10.02
C TYR A 33 -2.97 -19.38 8.57
N TYR A 34 -1.70 -19.20 8.17
CA TYR A 34 -1.33 -18.86 6.79
C TYR A 34 -1.83 -19.90 5.79
N LEU A 35 -1.69 -21.21 6.09
CA LEU A 35 -2.18 -22.27 5.21
C LEU A 35 -3.70 -22.26 5.05
N LYS A 36 -4.44 -21.90 6.10
CA LYS A 36 -5.90 -21.72 6.02
C LYS A 36 -6.26 -20.52 5.16
N TRP A 37 -5.61 -19.38 5.43
CA TRP A 37 -5.85 -18.15 4.69
C TRP A 37 -5.46 -18.27 3.21
N ALA A 38 -4.36 -18.93 2.89
CA ALA A 38 -3.92 -19.14 1.51
C ALA A 38 -4.88 -19.99 0.66
N LYS A 39 -5.79 -20.72 1.28
CA LYS A 39 -6.85 -21.49 0.62
C LYS A 39 -8.16 -20.72 0.47
N THR A 40 -8.29 -19.56 1.11
CA THR A 40 -9.48 -18.73 0.99
C THR A 40 -9.54 -18.15 -0.44
N PRO A 41 -10.66 -18.35 -1.16
CA PRO A 41 -10.83 -17.74 -2.48
C PRO A 41 -10.67 -16.22 -2.40
N LEU A 42 -10.07 -15.63 -3.42
CA LEU A 42 -10.00 -14.18 -3.50
C LEU A 42 -11.41 -13.61 -3.66
N PRO A 43 -11.72 -12.47 -3.01
CA PRO A 43 -13.01 -11.84 -3.12
C PRO A 43 -13.30 -11.45 -4.56
N GLN A 44 -14.57 -11.58 -4.96
CA GLN A 44 -15.02 -11.22 -6.30
C GLN A 44 -15.81 -9.93 -6.26
N LEU A 45 -15.44 -8.99 -7.12
CA LEU A 45 -16.14 -7.72 -7.28
C LEU A 45 -17.27 -7.87 -8.30
N ASP A 46 -18.43 -7.32 -7.99
CA ASP A 46 -19.49 -7.08 -8.98
C ASP A 46 -19.21 -5.75 -9.71
N ASP A 47 -18.80 -5.85 -10.97
CA ASP A 47 -18.46 -4.67 -11.79
C ASP A 47 -19.64 -3.71 -12.01
N GLN A 48 -20.90 -4.20 -11.92
CA GLN A 48 -22.09 -3.37 -12.14
C GLN A 48 -22.39 -2.46 -10.93
N HIS A 49 -22.03 -2.92 -9.72
CA HIS A 49 -22.28 -2.20 -8.47
C HIS A 49 -21.01 -1.71 -7.80
N ALA A 50 -19.86 -1.81 -8.48
CA ALA A 50 -18.58 -1.41 -7.93
C ALA A 50 -18.59 0.03 -7.39
N LEU A 51 -18.07 0.24 -6.18
CA LEU A 51 -17.95 1.56 -5.56
C LEU A 51 -17.08 2.50 -6.38
N PHE A 52 -17.39 3.78 -6.35
CA PHE A 52 -16.51 4.79 -6.97
C PHE A 52 -15.32 5.06 -6.07
N VAL A 53 -14.10 4.90 -6.59
CA VAL A 53 -12.86 5.03 -5.82
C VAL A 53 -12.08 6.26 -6.24
N THR A 54 -11.71 7.13 -5.30
CA THR A 54 -10.67 8.12 -5.51
C THR A 54 -9.32 7.59 -5.06
N ILE A 55 -8.40 7.43 -6.01
CA ILE A 55 -7.01 7.03 -5.74
C ILE A 55 -6.19 8.29 -5.51
N MET A 56 -5.59 8.47 -4.34
CA MET A 56 -4.73 9.58 -4.01
C MET A 56 -3.27 9.15 -3.94
N VAL A 57 -2.40 9.89 -4.62
CA VAL A 57 -0.94 9.65 -4.68
C VAL A 57 -0.22 10.93 -4.28
N PRO A 58 0.22 11.06 -3.03
CA PRO A 58 1.11 12.16 -2.64
C PRO A 58 2.51 11.89 -3.17
N ALA A 59 3.10 12.87 -3.84
CA ALA A 59 4.42 12.79 -4.45
C ALA A 59 5.24 14.06 -4.13
N HIS A 60 6.52 13.88 -3.82
CA HIS A 60 7.49 14.96 -3.63
C HIS A 60 8.85 14.51 -4.16
N ASN A 61 9.31 15.16 -5.25
CA ASN A 61 10.57 14.80 -5.94
C ASN A 61 10.67 13.34 -6.37
N GLU A 62 9.59 12.82 -6.98
CA GLU A 62 9.46 11.41 -7.38
C GLU A 62 9.54 11.21 -8.90
N GLY A 63 10.12 12.17 -9.65
CA GLY A 63 10.18 12.14 -11.12
C GLY A 63 10.71 10.85 -11.73
N ILE A 64 11.62 10.15 -11.04
CA ILE A 64 12.19 8.89 -11.53
C ILE A 64 11.15 7.74 -11.55
N VAL A 65 10.21 7.72 -10.60
CA VAL A 65 9.31 6.56 -10.39
C VAL A 65 7.83 6.87 -10.61
N ILE A 66 7.41 8.12 -10.48
CA ILE A 66 6.00 8.54 -10.50
C ILE A 66 5.27 8.13 -11.78
N VAL A 67 5.92 8.24 -12.94
CA VAL A 67 5.31 7.87 -14.24
C VAL A 67 4.91 6.39 -14.25
N LYS A 68 5.81 5.53 -13.76
CA LYS A 68 5.57 4.08 -13.71
C LYS A 68 4.42 3.75 -12.75
N THR A 69 4.37 4.43 -11.60
CA THR A 69 3.31 4.26 -10.62
C THR A 69 1.97 4.66 -11.21
N VAL A 70 1.85 5.86 -11.80
CA VAL A 70 0.59 6.33 -12.39
C VAL A 70 0.16 5.46 -13.55
N GLN A 71 1.08 5.01 -14.40
CA GLN A 71 0.77 4.05 -15.47
C GLN A 71 0.20 2.74 -14.92
N ALA A 72 0.74 2.23 -13.81
CA ALA A 72 0.20 1.02 -13.18
C ALA A 72 -1.23 1.24 -12.64
N LEU A 73 -1.50 2.42 -12.06
CA LEU A 73 -2.83 2.80 -11.57
C LEU A 73 -3.84 2.98 -12.72
N LEU A 74 -3.42 3.59 -13.83
CA LEU A 74 -4.25 3.74 -15.03
C LEU A 74 -4.62 2.39 -15.67
N ASN A 75 -3.81 1.36 -15.45
CA ASN A 75 -3.99 0.00 -15.97
C ASN A 75 -4.67 -0.95 -14.98
N PHE A 76 -5.33 -0.44 -13.95
CA PHE A 76 -6.10 -1.30 -13.06
C PHE A 76 -7.21 -2.03 -13.80
N ASN A 77 -7.38 -3.31 -13.47
CA ASN A 77 -8.52 -4.13 -13.87
C ASN A 77 -9.74 -3.80 -12.97
N TYR A 78 -10.24 -2.58 -13.13
CA TYR A 78 -11.39 -2.01 -12.42
C TYR A 78 -12.21 -1.19 -13.44
N PRO A 79 -13.56 -1.09 -13.32
CA PRO A 79 -14.35 -0.29 -14.26
C PRO A 79 -13.80 1.14 -14.37
N HIS A 80 -13.46 1.56 -15.58
CA HIS A 80 -12.74 2.80 -15.83
C HIS A 80 -13.51 4.07 -15.48
N ASP A 81 -14.81 3.97 -15.46
CA ASP A 81 -15.76 5.03 -15.08
C ASP A 81 -16.07 5.01 -13.56
N ARG A 82 -15.50 4.07 -12.83
CA ARG A 82 -15.70 3.91 -11.38
C ARG A 82 -14.47 4.25 -10.55
N TYR A 83 -13.48 4.89 -11.12
CA TYR A 83 -12.38 5.45 -10.33
C TYR A 83 -11.75 6.69 -10.97
N GLU A 84 -11.20 7.52 -10.12
CA GLU A 84 -10.34 8.64 -10.51
C GLU A 84 -8.98 8.54 -9.82
N ILE A 85 -7.97 9.17 -10.42
CA ILE A 85 -6.63 9.28 -9.86
C ILE A 85 -6.34 10.75 -9.60
N ILE A 86 -5.94 11.09 -8.38
CA ILE A 86 -5.48 12.42 -7.98
C ILE A 86 -4.04 12.31 -7.51
N VAL A 87 -3.10 12.81 -8.30
CA VAL A 87 -1.71 12.95 -7.88
C VAL A 87 -1.51 14.33 -7.28
N ILE A 88 -1.02 14.38 -6.07
CA ILE A 88 -0.69 15.62 -5.38
C ILE A 88 0.83 15.78 -5.43
N ASN A 89 1.29 16.62 -6.38
CA ASN A 89 2.70 16.97 -6.54
C ASN A 89 3.05 18.06 -5.54
N ASP A 90 3.56 17.63 -4.37
CA ASP A 90 3.70 18.46 -3.18
C ASP A 90 5.02 19.24 -3.20
N ASN A 91 5.01 20.45 -3.85
CA ASN A 91 6.14 21.37 -3.89
C ASN A 91 7.44 20.69 -4.37
N SER A 92 7.38 19.96 -5.50
CA SER A 92 8.56 19.32 -6.08
C SER A 92 9.42 20.30 -6.85
N ASP A 93 10.73 20.16 -6.74
CA ASP A 93 11.75 20.95 -7.44
C ASP A 93 12.34 20.20 -8.66
N ASP A 94 11.96 18.96 -8.86
CA ASP A 94 12.40 18.11 -9.97
C ASP A 94 11.44 18.20 -11.18
N ASN A 95 11.63 17.32 -12.15
CA ASN A 95 10.80 17.24 -13.35
C ASN A 95 9.45 16.52 -13.17
N SER A 96 9.03 16.22 -11.93
CA SER A 96 7.77 15.52 -11.64
C SER A 96 6.55 16.23 -12.25
N ALA A 97 6.48 17.56 -12.15
CA ALA A 97 5.36 18.32 -12.67
C ALA A 97 5.21 18.21 -14.19
N GLU A 98 6.33 18.28 -14.92
CA GLU A 98 6.36 18.15 -16.38
C GLU A 98 5.95 16.74 -16.82
N LEU A 99 6.52 15.71 -16.19
CA LEU A 99 6.21 14.31 -16.49
C LEU A 99 4.73 13.99 -16.25
N LEU A 100 4.16 14.46 -15.15
CA LEU A 100 2.74 14.27 -14.82
C LEU A 100 1.83 15.01 -15.81
N ALA A 101 2.19 16.23 -16.23
CA ALA A 101 1.44 16.98 -17.23
C ALA A 101 1.44 16.30 -18.61
N ASN A 102 2.57 15.71 -19.01
CA ASN A 102 2.67 14.93 -20.24
C ASN A 102 1.81 13.66 -20.16
N LEU A 103 1.89 12.94 -19.06
CA LEU A 103 1.08 11.73 -18.83
C LEU A 103 -0.43 12.04 -18.85
N GLN A 104 -0.84 13.21 -18.33
CA GLN A 104 -2.24 13.65 -18.37
C GLN A 104 -2.71 13.92 -19.80
N LYS A 105 -1.87 14.53 -20.64
CA LYS A 105 -2.18 14.75 -22.06
C LYS A 105 -2.28 13.46 -22.88
N GLU A 106 -1.49 12.45 -22.51
CA GLU A 106 -1.49 11.14 -23.15
C GLU A 106 -2.73 10.31 -22.79
N ASN A 107 -3.41 10.65 -21.68
CA ASN A 107 -4.57 9.91 -21.17
C ASN A 107 -5.83 10.81 -21.02
N PRO A 108 -6.29 11.47 -22.08
CA PRO A 108 -7.36 12.48 -22.00
C PRO A 108 -8.73 11.91 -21.63
N THR A 109 -8.95 10.62 -21.84
CA THR A 109 -10.22 9.93 -21.54
C THR A 109 -10.29 9.36 -20.13
N ARG A 110 -9.19 9.44 -19.37
CA ARG A 110 -9.11 8.91 -18.02
C ARG A 110 -9.40 10.01 -16.99
N SER A 111 -10.09 9.65 -15.92
CA SER A 111 -10.28 10.55 -14.79
C SER A 111 -8.98 10.66 -13.99
N PHE A 112 -8.04 11.46 -14.52
CA PHE A 112 -6.71 11.67 -13.95
C PHE A 112 -6.44 13.16 -13.75
N LYS A 113 -6.23 13.57 -12.49
CA LYS A 113 -5.98 14.96 -12.08
C LYS A 113 -4.59 15.09 -11.43
N VAL A 114 -3.94 16.20 -11.68
CA VAL A 114 -2.67 16.57 -11.01
C VAL A 114 -2.90 17.88 -10.26
N ILE A 115 -2.60 17.89 -8.98
CA ILE A 115 -2.63 19.06 -8.12
C ILE A 115 -1.18 19.41 -7.78
N ASN A 116 -0.68 20.53 -8.34
CA ASN A 116 0.63 21.04 -7.96
C ASN A 116 0.46 22.03 -6.81
N THR A 117 1.19 21.82 -5.72
CA THR A 117 1.28 22.76 -4.60
C THR A 117 2.55 23.60 -4.70
N ASP A 118 2.57 24.72 -4.00
CA ASP A 118 3.71 25.62 -3.88
C ASP A 118 4.29 25.61 -2.45
N SER A 119 5.30 26.40 -2.19
CA SER A 119 5.94 26.49 -0.87
C SER A 119 5.01 27.04 0.23
N VAL A 120 3.89 27.68 -0.13
CA VAL A 120 2.91 28.22 0.83
C VAL A 120 1.88 27.16 1.22
N THR A 121 1.37 26.44 0.25
CA THR A 121 0.29 25.44 0.41
C THR A 121 0.82 24.03 0.67
N GLY A 122 1.96 23.69 0.06
CA GLY A 122 2.61 22.39 0.13
C GLY A 122 3.87 22.35 0.98
N GLY A 123 4.65 21.27 0.83
CA GLY A 123 5.91 21.04 1.55
C GLY A 123 5.73 20.81 3.05
N LYS A 124 4.50 20.49 3.51
CA LYS A 124 4.15 20.27 4.93
C LYS A 124 3.96 18.79 5.27
N GLY A 125 4.43 17.92 4.38
CA GLY A 125 4.42 16.48 4.55
C GLY A 125 3.18 15.79 4.00
N LYS A 126 3.23 14.44 3.97
CA LYS A 126 2.26 13.56 3.33
C LYS A 126 0.81 13.82 3.75
N SER A 127 0.58 14.04 5.04
CA SER A 127 -0.79 14.28 5.55
C SER A 127 -1.40 15.57 5.00
N ASN A 128 -0.59 16.64 4.84
CA ASN A 128 -1.07 17.88 4.24
C ASN A 128 -1.41 17.69 2.76
N ALA A 129 -0.54 17.02 2.01
CA ALA A 129 -0.80 16.70 0.61
C ALA A 129 -2.10 15.88 0.44
N LEU A 130 -2.30 14.85 1.25
CA LEU A 130 -3.54 14.05 1.25
C LEU A 130 -4.78 14.91 1.58
N ASN A 131 -4.71 15.81 2.55
CA ASN A 131 -5.82 16.72 2.88
C ASN A 131 -6.15 17.68 1.73
N ILE A 132 -5.15 18.09 0.94
CA ILE A 132 -5.37 18.90 -0.27
C ILE A 132 -6.09 18.06 -1.34
N GLY A 133 -5.61 16.86 -1.61
CA GLY A 133 -6.22 15.94 -2.57
C GLY A 133 -7.66 15.57 -2.19
N PHE A 134 -7.90 15.32 -0.91
CA PHE A 134 -9.22 14.94 -0.38
C PHE A 134 -10.33 15.96 -0.68
N LYS A 135 -10.00 17.26 -0.73
CA LYS A 135 -10.97 18.32 -1.09
C LYS A 135 -11.52 18.19 -2.52
N SER A 136 -10.81 17.49 -3.39
CA SER A 136 -11.18 17.29 -4.79
C SER A 136 -11.65 15.86 -5.08
N ALA A 137 -11.64 15.00 -4.07
CA ALA A 137 -12.08 13.62 -4.17
C ALA A 137 -13.60 13.53 -4.26
N ILE A 138 -14.09 12.67 -5.15
CA ILE A 138 -15.53 12.42 -5.37
C ILE A 138 -15.92 10.97 -5.12
N GLY A 139 -14.97 10.11 -4.78
CA GLY A 139 -15.19 8.69 -4.56
C GLY A 139 -15.89 8.38 -3.23
N ASP A 140 -16.68 7.31 -3.25
CA ASP A 140 -17.27 6.72 -2.05
C ASP A 140 -16.19 6.17 -1.11
N VAL A 141 -15.07 5.74 -1.70
CA VAL A 141 -13.91 5.17 -1.03
C VAL A 141 -12.64 5.89 -1.46
N ILE A 142 -11.74 6.10 -0.50
CA ILE A 142 -10.42 6.66 -0.75
C ILE A 142 -9.37 5.55 -0.70
N ALA A 143 -8.61 5.39 -1.79
CA ALA A 143 -7.44 4.53 -1.85
C ALA A 143 -6.17 5.38 -1.87
N ILE A 144 -5.20 5.06 -1.01
CA ILE A 144 -3.92 5.79 -0.93
C ILE A 144 -2.81 4.89 -1.42
N TYR A 145 -2.05 5.38 -2.40
CA TYR A 145 -0.85 4.71 -2.92
C TYR A 145 0.35 5.64 -2.80
N ASP A 146 1.50 5.09 -2.43
CA ASP A 146 2.76 5.84 -2.43
C ASP A 146 3.28 6.02 -3.87
N ALA A 147 4.00 7.10 -4.11
CA ALA A 147 4.48 7.48 -5.45
C ALA A 147 5.50 6.52 -6.06
N ASP A 148 6.12 5.67 -5.25
CA ASP A 148 7.10 4.64 -5.64
C ASP A 148 6.52 3.22 -5.76
N ASN A 149 5.23 3.05 -5.47
CA ASN A 149 4.55 1.77 -5.55
C ASN A 149 4.14 1.41 -6.98
N THR A 150 4.25 0.12 -7.31
CA THR A 150 3.72 -0.41 -8.56
C THR A 150 2.72 -1.51 -8.23
N PRO A 151 1.43 -1.18 -8.06
CA PRO A 151 0.42 -2.16 -7.71
C PRO A 151 0.17 -3.15 -8.85
N GLU A 152 -0.28 -4.36 -8.49
CA GLU A 152 -0.75 -5.35 -9.45
C GLU A 152 -2.09 -4.90 -10.08
N PRO A 153 -2.38 -5.27 -11.34
CA PRO A 153 -3.60 -4.82 -12.03
C PRO A 153 -4.92 -5.13 -11.29
N ASN A 154 -4.98 -6.22 -10.54
CA ASN A 154 -6.17 -6.61 -9.79
C ASN A 154 -6.18 -6.10 -8.32
N ALA A 155 -5.17 -5.35 -7.89
CA ALA A 155 -5.05 -4.93 -6.50
C ALA A 155 -6.27 -4.14 -6.02
N LEU A 156 -6.71 -3.14 -6.79
CA LEU A 156 -7.88 -2.32 -6.43
C LEU A 156 -9.15 -3.17 -6.36
N ARG A 157 -9.34 -4.07 -7.32
CA ARG A 157 -10.50 -4.98 -7.39
C ARG A 157 -10.62 -5.83 -6.12
N TYR A 158 -9.52 -6.41 -5.66
CA TYR A 158 -9.51 -7.24 -4.45
C TYR A 158 -9.75 -6.43 -3.17
N LEU A 159 -9.17 -5.22 -3.09
CA LEU A 159 -9.35 -4.35 -1.93
C LEU A 159 -10.80 -3.90 -1.78
N VAL A 160 -11.44 -3.48 -2.88
CA VAL A 160 -12.84 -3.03 -2.85
C VAL A 160 -13.77 -4.20 -2.60
N ALA A 161 -13.56 -5.34 -3.27
CA ALA A 161 -14.36 -6.53 -3.03
C ALA A 161 -14.30 -7.03 -1.58
N GLU A 162 -13.12 -6.95 -0.93
CA GLU A 162 -12.97 -7.27 0.49
C GLU A 162 -13.70 -6.27 1.38
N LEU A 163 -13.64 -4.97 1.04
CA LEU A 163 -14.33 -3.92 1.79
C LEU A 163 -15.85 -4.09 1.72
N GLU A 164 -16.39 -4.47 0.56
CA GLU A 164 -17.83 -4.67 0.33
C GLU A 164 -18.38 -5.96 0.99
N GLN A 165 -17.52 -6.93 1.31
CA GLN A 165 -17.96 -8.18 1.93
C GLN A 165 -18.39 -8.04 3.39
N ASN A 166 -17.98 -6.99 4.08
CA ASN A 166 -18.29 -6.81 5.49
C ASN A 166 -18.51 -5.34 5.83
N ASP A 167 -19.75 -5.00 6.14
CA ASP A 167 -20.18 -3.65 6.50
C ASP A 167 -19.50 -3.12 7.79
N GLU A 168 -18.86 -3.99 8.57
CA GLU A 168 -18.10 -3.58 9.77
C GLU A 168 -16.67 -3.08 9.41
N TYR A 169 -16.22 -3.28 8.18
CA TYR A 169 -14.89 -2.83 7.77
C TYR A 169 -14.87 -1.34 7.46
N GLY A 170 -14.14 -0.59 8.27
CA GLY A 170 -13.85 0.83 8.00
C GLY A 170 -12.69 1.03 7.02
N ALA A 171 -11.82 0.04 6.84
CA ALA A 171 -10.69 0.08 5.91
C ALA A 171 -10.13 -1.31 5.63
N VAL A 172 -9.47 -1.46 4.47
CA VAL A 172 -8.75 -2.67 4.06
C VAL A 172 -7.33 -2.29 3.63
N ILE A 173 -6.34 -3.09 4.01
CA ILE A 173 -4.93 -2.85 3.67
C ILE A 173 -4.43 -3.98 2.79
N GLY A 174 -3.84 -3.62 1.65
CA GLY A 174 -3.19 -4.57 0.73
C GLY A 174 -1.86 -5.09 1.28
N LYS A 175 -1.50 -6.31 0.89
CA LYS A 175 -0.20 -6.89 1.23
C LYS A 175 0.87 -6.39 0.27
N PHE A 176 1.91 -5.78 0.81
CA PHE A 176 3.10 -5.42 0.03
C PHE A 176 3.95 -6.65 -0.26
N ARG A 177 4.51 -6.70 -1.46
CA ARG A 177 5.46 -7.74 -1.89
C ARG A 177 6.73 -7.10 -2.44
N THR A 178 7.86 -7.61 -2.03
CA THR A 178 9.17 -7.17 -2.54
C THR A 178 9.35 -7.62 -3.98
N ARG A 179 9.55 -6.70 -4.92
CA ARG A 179 9.76 -7.00 -6.34
C ARG A 179 11.09 -7.67 -6.64
N ASN A 180 12.12 -7.33 -5.87
CA ASN A 180 13.50 -7.79 -6.05
C ASN A 180 13.87 -9.00 -5.18
N LYS A 181 12.90 -9.79 -4.74
CA LYS A 181 13.11 -10.96 -3.88
C LYS A 181 14.13 -11.98 -4.40
N ASP A 182 14.33 -12.04 -5.71
CA ASP A 182 15.21 -13.02 -6.35
C ASP A 182 16.60 -12.46 -6.71
N VAL A 183 16.90 -11.20 -6.33
CA VAL A 183 18.19 -10.57 -6.67
C VAL A 183 19.33 -11.08 -5.79
N ASN A 184 19.10 -11.29 -4.49
CA ASN A 184 20.08 -11.83 -3.56
C ASN A 184 19.44 -12.49 -2.34
N LEU A 185 20.28 -13.11 -1.49
CA LEU A 185 19.81 -13.83 -0.30
C LEU A 185 19.05 -12.90 0.67
N LEU A 186 19.51 -11.67 0.82
CA LEU A 186 18.93 -10.71 1.75
C LEU A 186 17.50 -10.29 1.31
N THR A 187 17.30 -10.07 0.01
CA THR A 187 16.00 -9.68 -0.54
C THR A 187 14.96 -10.80 -0.52
N ARG A 188 15.35 -12.04 -0.24
CA ARG A 188 14.43 -13.18 -0.03
C ARG A 188 13.81 -13.20 1.35
N PHE A 189 14.41 -12.51 2.32
CA PHE A 189 13.94 -12.47 3.71
C PHE A 189 13.14 -11.21 4.05
N ILE A 190 12.98 -10.30 3.09
CA ILE A 190 12.15 -9.11 3.18
C ILE A 190 10.85 -9.40 2.41
#